data_ddcb6a289bb0a11e2b99c44ad7c61bb0
#
_entry.id   ddcb6a289bb0a11e2b99c44ad7c61bb0
#
_cell.length_a   1.000
_cell.length_b   1.000
_cell.length_c   1.000
_cell.angle_alpha   90.00
_cell.angle_beta   90.00
_cell.angle_gamma   90.00
#
_symmetry.space_group_name_H-M   'P 1'
#
loop_
_entity.id
_entity.type
_entity.pdbx_description
1 polymer ?
#
loop_
_entity_poly.entity_id
_entity_poly.type
_entity_poly.pdbx_seq_one_letter_code
_entity_poly.pdbx_strand_id
1 'polypeptide(L)' 'MYASVMQFKFTSLNEAKIASGYISEGLGGKIAEYDFHGLNIMLGKAGEVTVTVRFEDPKMLKKFEANSNDLVKEVSD' A
#
# COMPACT_ATOMS: atom_id res chain seq x y z
N MET A 1 1.28 -18.44 0.72
CA MET A 1 1.42 -16.99 0.99
C MET A 1 0.60 -16.21 -0.01
N TYR A 2 -0.07 -15.18 0.44
CA TYR A 2 -0.97 -14.36 -0.37
C TYR A 2 -0.46 -12.92 -0.39
N ALA A 3 -0.67 -12.21 -1.49
CA ALA A 3 -0.19 -10.85 -1.62
C ALA A 3 -1.25 -9.95 -2.26
N SER A 4 -1.32 -8.71 -1.77
CA SER A 4 -2.11 -7.65 -2.40
C SER A 4 -1.13 -6.64 -2.98
N VAL A 5 -1.33 -6.27 -4.24
CA VAL A 5 -0.48 -5.31 -4.93
C VAL A 5 -1.32 -4.10 -5.30
N MET A 6 -0.86 -2.93 -4.88
CA MET A 6 -1.50 -1.66 -5.21
C MET A 6 -0.53 -0.82 -6.03
N GLN A 7 -1.02 -0.22 -7.10
CA GLN A 7 -0.20 0.63 -7.96
C GLN A 7 -0.81 2.01 -8.08
N PHE A 8 0.03 3.01 -7.91
CA PHE A 8 -0.36 4.42 -8.04
C PHE A 8 0.58 5.09 -9.02
N LYS A 9 0.09 6.09 -9.72
CA LYS A 9 0.92 6.89 -10.59
C LYS A 9 0.73 8.36 -10.30
N PHE A 10 1.84 9.05 -10.07
CA PHE A 10 1.88 10.48 -9.78
C PHE A 10 2.59 11.21 -10.91
N THR A 11 2.48 12.52 -10.94
CA THR A 11 3.04 13.31 -12.03
C THR A 11 4.56 13.46 -11.96
N SER A 12 5.15 13.20 -10.80
CA SER A 12 6.59 13.31 -10.61
C SER A 12 7.09 12.36 -9.52
N LEU A 13 8.40 12.09 -9.54
CA LEU A 13 9.06 11.32 -8.51
C LEU A 13 8.91 11.97 -7.13
N ASN A 14 8.93 13.29 -7.07
CA ASN A 14 8.79 14.01 -5.81
C ASN A 14 7.43 13.78 -5.17
N GLU A 15 6.37 13.85 -5.98
CA GLU A 15 5.02 13.52 -5.50
C GLU A 15 4.91 12.06 -5.05
N ALA A 16 5.56 11.15 -5.79
CA ALA A 16 5.56 9.74 -5.44
C ALA A 16 6.24 9.50 -4.09
N LYS A 17 7.33 10.21 -3.80
CA LYS A 17 8.01 10.12 -2.51
C LYS A 17 7.14 10.58 -1.37
N ILE A 18 6.44 11.69 -1.54
CA ILE A 18 5.51 12.21 -0.52
C ILE A 18 4.38 11.22 -0.29
N ALA A 19 3.79 10.72 -1.37
CA ALA A 19 2.71 9.76 -1.28
C ALA A 19 3.15 8.43 -0.63
N SER A 20 4.37 7.97 -0.94
CA SER A 20 4.89 6.72 -0.35
C SER A 20 5.07 6.85 1.16
N GLY A 21 5.51 8.01 1.65
CA GLY A 21 5.59 8.28 3.07
C GLY A 21 4.22 8.22 3.75
N TYR A 22 3.23 8.80 3.11
CA TYR A 22 1.85 8.79 3.58
C TYR A 22 1.29 7.36 3.63
N ILE A 23 1.52 6.60 2.56
CA ILE A 23 1.08 5.20 2.47
C ILE A 23 1.77 4.36 3.55
N SER A 24 3.08 4.53 3.71
CA SER A 24 3.85 3.80 4.71
C SER A 24 3.33 4.05 6.11
N GLU A 25 3.03 5.30 6.44
CA GLU A 25 2.49 5.65 7.75
C GLU A 25 1.11 5.03 7.96
N GLY A 26 0.22 5.11 6.96
CA GLY A 26 -1.11 4.52 7.03
C GLY A 26 -1.09 3.01 7.17
N LEU A 27 -0.23 2.34 6.39
CA LEU A 27 -0.11 0.88 6.44
C LEU A 27 0.63 0.41 7.69
N GLY A 28 1.58 1.21 8.19
CA GLY A 28 2.29 0.89 9.43
C GLY A 28 1.35 0.70 10.60
N GLY A 29 0.30 1.51 10.68
CA GLY A 29 -0.73 1.37 11.72
C GLY A 29 -1.62 0.15 11.54
N LYS A 30 -1.58 -0.48 10.36
CA LYS A 30 -2.42 -1.64 10.05
C LYS A 30 -1.69 -2.99 10.16
N ILE A 31 -0.40 -2.99 10.36
CA ILE A 31 0.40 -4.22 10.43
C ILE A 31 -0.13 -5.17 11.48
N ALA A 32 -0.36 -4.68 12.68
CA ALA A 32 -0.87 -5.51 13.78
C ALA A 32 -2.31 -5.93 13.56
N GLU A 33 -3.12 -5.06 12.95
CA GLU A 33 -4.54 -5.32 12.71
C GLU A 33 -4.77 -6.43 11.68
N TYR A 34 -3.95 -6.43 10.61
CA TYR A 34 -4.11 -7.39 9.51
C TYR A 34 -3.03 -8.46 9.47
N ASP A 35 -2.11 -8.45 10.41
CA ASP A 35 -1.03 -9.43 10.51
C ASP A 35 -0.22 -9.56 9.21
N PHE A 36 0.32 -8.44 8.74
CA PHE A 36 1.15 -8.41 7.54
C PHE A 36 2.43 -9.21 7.75
N HIS A 37 2.78 -10.07 6.80
CA HIS A 37 4.04 -10.80 6.81
C HIS A 37 5.14 -10.09 6.04
N GLY A 38 4.79 -9.10 5.26
CA GLY A 38 5.76 -8.29 4.56
C GLY A 38 5.09 -7.09 3.92
N LEU A 39 5.84 -6.01 3.81
CA LEU A 39 5.40 -4.77 3.18
C LEU A 39 6.55 -4.22 2.36
N ASN A 40 6.33 -4.03 1.07
CA ASN A 40 7.30 -3.40 0.18
C ASN A 40 6.66 -2.23 -0.54
N ILE A 41 7.41 -1.14 -0.61
CA ILE A 41 7.00 0.04 -1.39
C ILE A 41 8.12 0.35 -2.37
N MET A 42 7.79 0.35 -3.65
CA MET A 42 8.76 0.60 -4.72
C MET A 42 8.39 1.89 -5.45
N LEU A 43 9.41 2.70 -5.73
CA LEU A 43 9.24 3.97 -6.43
C LEU A 43 9.88 3.90 -7.81
N GLY A 44 9.13 4.29 -8.83
CA GLY A 44 9.63 4.45 -10.18
C GLY A 44 10.00 5.90 -10.48
N LYS A 45 10.95 6.09 -11.39
CA LYS A 45 11.44 7.42 -11.76
C LYS A 45 10.36 8.32 -12.38
N ALA A 46 9.35 7.70 -12.98
CA ALA A 46 8.26 8.44 -13.62
C ALA A 46 7.11 8.78 -12.67
N GLY A 47 7.29 8.56 -11.37
CA GLY A 47 6.25 8.84 -10.37
C GLY A 47 5.37 7.64 -10.06
N GLU A 48 5.81 6.43 -10.38
CA GLU A 48 5.06 5.21 -10.08
C GLU A 48 5.35 4.75 -8.66
N VAL A 49 4.30 4.30 -7.97
CA VAL A 49 4.43 3.71 -6.63
C VAL A 49 3.76 2.35 -6.66
N THR A 50 4.51 1.31 -6.31
CA THR A 50 3.98 -0.04 -6.19
C THR A 50 4.08 -0.48 -4.74
N VAL A 51 2.95 -0.84 -4.16
CA VAL A 51 2.87 -1.29 -2.76
C VAL A 51 2.47 -2.76 -2.76
N THR A 52 3.30 -3.60 -2.16
CA THR A 52 3.03 -5.03 -2.03
C THR A 52 2.92 -5.38 -0.56
N VAL A 53 1.78 -5.94 -0.17
CA VAL A 53 1.54 -6.40 1.20
C VAL A 53 1.32 -7.91 1.16
N ARG A 54 2.05 -8.64 2.00
CA ARG A 54 1.97 -10.10 2.04
C ARG A 54 1.25 -10.58 3.29
N PHE A 55 0.46 -11.65 3.10
CA PHE A 55 -0.31 -12.27 4.19
C PHE A 55 -0.12 -13.78 4.14
N GLU A 56 -0.19 -14.44 5.29
CA GLU A 56 -0.27 -15.91 5.33
C GLU A 56 -1.72 -16.39 5.27
N ASP A 57 -2.63 -15.62 5.85
CA ASP A 57 -4.04 -15.99 5.94
C ASP A 57 -4.85 -15.30 4.84
N PRO A 58 -5.52 -16.07 3.94
CA PRO A 58 -6.34 -15.46 2.90
C PRO A 58 -7.51 -14.63 3.44
N LYS A 59 -7.96 -14.92 4.65
CA LYS A 59 -9.03 -14.14 5.27
C LYS A 59 -8.57 -12.72 5.59
N MET A 60 -7.32 -12.57 6.03
CA MET A 60 -6.74 -11.26 6.31
C MET A 60 -6.52 -10.48 5.03
N LEU A 61 -6.12 -11.15 3.95
CA LEU A 61 -5.99 -10.53 2.64
C LEU A 61 -7.33 -9.97 2.17
N LYS A 62 -8.39 -10.75 2.27
CA LYS A 62 -9.73 -10.31 1.86
C LYS A 62 -10.22 -9.14 2.70
N LYS A 63 -9.99 -9.21 4.00
CA LYS A 63 -10.36 -8.13 4.92
C LYS A 63 -9.62 -6.84 4.58
N PHE A 64 -8.33 -6.94 4.29
CA PHE A 64 -7.52 -5.80 3.91
C PHE A 64 -8.01 -5.19 2.60
N GLU A 65 -8.26 -6.00 1.59
CA GLU A 65 -8.73 -5.51 0.30
C GLU A 65 -10.10 -4.83 0.40
N ALA A 66 -10.98 -5.37 1.23
CA ALA A 66 -12.30 -4.76 1.44
C ALA A 66 -12.21 -3.38 2.08
N ASN A 67 -11.18 -3.13 2.88
CA ASN A 67 -11.00 -1.86 3.59
C ASN A 67 -9.95 -0.95 2.96
N SER A 68 -9.25 -1.40 1.91
CA SER A 68 -8.19 -0.62 1.29
C SER A 68 -8.70 0.54 0.43
N ASN A 69 -9.98 0.54 0.08
CA ASN A 69 -10.57 1.61 -0.71
C ASN A 69 -10.42 2.98 -0.04
N ASP A 70 -10.51 3.04 1.28
CA ASP A 70 -10.34 4.27 2.02
C ASP A 70 -8.93 4.81 1.90
N LEU A 71 -7.92 3.93 1.97
CA LEU A 71 -6.53 4.32 1.81
C LEU A 71 -6.24 4.81 0.39
N VAL A 72 -6.76 4.10 -0.62
CA VAL A 72 -6.60 4.47 -2.02
C VAL A 72 -7.22 5.84 -2.27
N LYS A 73 -8.40 6.09 -1.71
CA LYS A 73 -9.11 7.36 -1.84
C LYS A 73 -8.31 8.51 -1.23
N GLU A 74 -7.74 8.31 -0.06
CA GLU A 74 -6.93 9.32 0.62
C GLU A 74 -5.68 9.68 -0.19
N VAL A 75 -5.04 8.69 -0.79
CA VAL A 75 -3.83 8.90 -1.58
C VAL A 75 -4.16 9.56 -2.92
N SER A 76 -5.30 9.22 -3.53
CA SER A 76 -5.70 9.75 -4.84
C SER A 76 -6.22 11.18 -4.77
N ASP A 77 -6.74 11.58 -3.64
CA ASP A 77 -7.21 12.94 -3.41
C ASP A 77 -6.07 13.83 -2.94
#